data_4f39734a44886365bcc19b31bfd09b54
#
_entry.id   4f39734a44886365bcc19b31bfd09b54
#
_cell.length_a   1.000
_cell.length_b   1.000
_cell.length_c   1.000
_cell.angle_alpha   90.00
_cell.angle_beta   90.00
_cell.angle_gamma   90.00
#
_symmetry.space_group_name_H-M   'P 1'
#
loop_
_entity.id
_entity.type
_entity.pdbx_description
1 polymer ?
#
loop_
_entity_poly.entity_id
_entity_poly.type
_entity_poly.pdbx_seq_one_letter_code
_entity_poly.pdbx_strand_id
1 'polypeptide(L)'
;RVPYSQTLYFLDGDNRGQVAWMKQQLDSATDFKIILVKGNIKETSDALNERIYFDQAGVLTTKFGFEHTPARITRDGRVLKIEEIPLPEVSQ
;
A
#
# COMPACT_ATOMS: atom_id res chain seq x y z
N ARG A 1 -25.84 -1.45 8.96
CA ARG A 1 -24.51 -0.90 8.87
C ARG A 1 -23.65 -1.69 7.89
N VAL A 2 -23.01 -0.98 7.00
CA VAL A 2 -22.22 -1.62 5.96
C VAL A 2 -20.82 -1.94 6.50
N PRO A 3 -20.37 -3.19 6.40
CA PRO A 3 -19.02 -3.52 6.82
C PRO A 3 -18.00 -2.81 5.92
N TYR A 4 -16.95 -2.32 6.53
CA TYR A 4 -15.89 -1.71 5.79
C TYR A 4 -14.98 -2.82 5.25
N SER A 5 -14.83 -2.89 3.94
CA SER A 5 -14.08 -3.96 3.30
C SER A 5 -12.91 -3.47 2.44
N GLN A 6 -12.60 -2.18 2.54
CA GLN A 6 -11.57 -1.61 1.69
C GLN A 6 -10.18 -2.10 2.10
N THR A 7 -9.40 -2.49 1.11
CA THR A 7 -8.02 -2.90 1.31
C THR A 7 -7.11 -1.67 1.25
N LEU A 8 -6.17 -1.59 2.17
CA LEU A 8 -5.19 -0.50 2.16
C LEU A 8 -3.83 -1.06 1.77
N TYR A 9 -3.20 -0.42 0.80
CA TYR A 9 -1.84 -0.76 0.38
C TYR A 9 -0.90 0.38 0.77
N PHE A 10 0.17 0.04 1.47
CA PHE A 10 1.18 1.02 1.84
C PHE A 10 2.46 0.75 1.08
N LEU A 11 3.02 1.78 0.46
CA LEU A 11 4.19 1.65 -0.40
C LEU A 11 5.22 2.72 -0.11
N ASP A 12 6.47 2.37 -0.38
CA ASP A 12 7.52 3.35 -0.59
C ASP A 12 7.55 3.68 -2.09
N GLY A 13 7.11 4.86 -2.45
CA GLY A 13 7.01 5.28 -3.86
C GLY A 13 8.37 5.49 -4.52
N ASP A 14 9.45 5.58 -3.75
CA ASP A 14 10.80 5.68 -4.30
C ASP A 14 11.39 4.30 -4.61
N ASN A 15 10.73 3.25 -4.18
CA ASN A 15 11.20 1.88 -4.41
C ASN A 15 10.52 1.30 -5.63
N ARG A 16 11.29 1.13 -6.70
CA ARG A 16 10.74 0.69 -7.99
C ARG A 16 10.12 -0.70 -7.92
N GLY A 17 10.71 -1.58 -7.10
CA GLY A 17 10.16 -2.93 -6.93
C GLY A 17 8.79 -2.91 -6.28
N GLN A 18 8.59 -2.01 -5.32
CA GLN A 18 7.31 -1.90 -4.65
C GLN A 18 6.25 -1.32 -5.57
N VAL A 19 6.60 -0.31 -6.37
CA VAL A 19 5.66 0.25 -7.34
C VAL A 19 5.27 -0.81 -8.37
N ALA A 20 6.24 -1.58 -8.86
CA ALA A 20 5.95 -2.66 -9.81
C ALA A 20 5.05 -3.73 -9.19
N TRP A 21 5.31 -4.07 -7.94
CA TRP A 21 4.47 -5.03 -7.21
C TRP A 21 3.03 -4.52 -7.13
N MET A 22 2.87 -3.24 -6.77
CA MET A 22 1.52 -2.67 -6.66
C MET A 22 0.80 -2.71 -8.00
N LYS A 23 1.51 -2.43 -9.08
CA LYS A 23 0.92 -2.49 -10.41
C LYS A 23 0.35 -3.86 -10.71
N GLN A 24 1.03 -4.91 -10.27
CA GLN A 24 0.52 -6.28 -10.43
C GLN A 24 -0.74 -6.51 -9.62
N GLN A 25 -0.83 -5.92 -8.43
CA GLN A 25 -2.00 -6.10 -7.57
C GLN A 25 -3.25 -5.46 -8.19
N LEU A 26 -3.08 -4.43 -9.01
CA LEU A 26 -4.22 -3.73 -9.61
C LEU A 26 -5.05 -4.63 -10.52
N ASP A 27 -4.46 -5.70 -11.04
CA ASP A 27 -5.18 -6.63 -11.92
C ASP A 27 -6.36 -7.29 -11.21
N SER A 28 -6.27 -7.47 -9.90
CA SER A 28 -7.31 -8.15 -9.14
C SER A 28 -7.88 -7.32 -8.00
N ALA A 29 -7.36 -6.14 -7.76
CA ALA A 29 -7.84 -5.28 -6.68
C ALA A 29 -9.14 -4.59 -7.09
N THR A 30 -10.10 -4.52 -6.19
CA THR A 30 -11.39 -3.90 -6.50
C THR A 30 -11.69 -2.69 -5.63
N ASP A 31 -11.63 -2.81 -4.34
CA ASP A 31 -11.95 -1.72 -3.42
C ASP A 31 -10.73 -1.47 -2.55
N PHE A 32 -9.95 -0.45 -2.89
CA PHE A 32 -8.65 -0.27 -2.26
C PHE A 32 -8.25 1.20 -2.22
N LYS A 33 -7.26 1.48 -1.38
CA LYS A 33 -6.54 2.74 -1.40
C LYS A 33 -5.05 2.45 -1.39
N ILE A 34 -4.31 3.29 -2.11
CA ILE A 34 -2.85 3.21 -2.16
C ILE A 34 -2.30 4.41 -1.39
N ILE A 35 -1.50 4.12 -0.38
CA ILE A 35 -0.99 5.14 0.55
C ILE A 35 0.53 5.07 0.55
N LEU A 36 1.18 6.18 0.25
CA LEU A 36 2.64 6.23 0.29
C LEU A 36 3.12 6.55 1.70
N VAL A 37 4.15 5.84 2.12
CA VAL A 37 4.89 6.21 3.34
C VAL A 37 6.09 7.07 2.99
N LYS A 38 6.49 7.08 1.73
CA LYS A 38 7.62 7.84 1.21
C LYS A 38 7.47 7.99 -0.29
N GLY A 39 8.04 9.04 -0.86
CA GLY A 39 8.06 9.22 -2.30
C GLY A 39 7.13 10.32 -2.77
N ASN A 40 6.99 10.42 -4.07
CA ASN A 40 6.28 11.51 -4.74
C ASN A 40 4.91 11.03 -5.19
N ILE A 41 3.86 11.72 -4.72
CA ILE A 41 2.48 11.34 -5.01
C ILE A 41 2.20 11.41 -6.51
N LYS A 42 2.63 12.49 -7.16
CA LYS A 42 2.33 12.67 -8.58
C LYS A 42 3.02 11.63 -9.45
N GLU A 43 4.29 11.37 -9.19
CA GLU A 43 5.03 10.38 -9.96
C GLU A 43 4.44 9.00 -9.80
N THR A 44 4.08 8.64 -8.57
CA THR A 44 3.49 7.34 -8.30
C THR A 44 2.11 7.23 -8.92
N SER A 45 1.31 8.31 -8.83
CA SER A 45 0.01 8.34 -9.47
C SER A 45 0.11 8.14 -10.98
N ASP A 46 1.09 8.81 -11.60
CA ASP A 46 1.29 8.67 -13.04
C ASP A 46 1.71 7.24 -13.39
N ALA A 47 2.60 6.66 -12.59
CA ALA A 47 3.10 5.30 -12.85
C ALA A 47 2.01 4.25 -12.71
N LEU A 48 1.12 4.41 -11.75
CA LEU A 48 0.09 3.41 -11.47
C LEU A 48 -1.26 3.74 -12.10
N ASN A 49 -1.42 4.97 -12.57
CA ASN A 49 -2.69 5.48 -13.09
C ASN A 49 -3.81 5.30 -12.07
N GLU A 50 -3.51 5.67 -10.83
CA GLU A 50 -4.44 5.54 -9.71
C GLU A 50 -4.31 6.73 -8.79
N ARG A 51 -5.33 6.97 -8.00
CA ARG A 51 -5.28 7.99 -6.97
C ARG A 51 -4.36 7.53 -5.85
N ILE A 52 -3.47 8.40 -5.42
CA ILE A 52 -2.47 8.10 -4.39
C ILE A 52 -2.68 9.01 -3.19
N TYR A 53 -2.62 8.43 -2.00
CA TYR A 53 -2.66 9.16 -0.74
C TYR A 53 -1.28 9.13 -0.10
N PHE A 54 -1.06 9.98 0.88
CA PHE A 54 0.19 10.00 1.61
C PHE A 54 -0.07 9.90 3.11
N ASP A 55 0.71 9.08 3.79
CA ASP A 55 0.59 8.90 5.25
C ASP A 55 1.37 10.02 5.95
N GLN A 56 0.72 11.16 6.14
CA GLN A 56 1.35 12.33 6.74
C GLN A 56 1.83 12.00 8.15
N ALA A 57 3.10 12.30 8.41
CA ALA A 57 3.73 12.08 9.72
C ALA A 57 3.68 10.64 10.19
N GLY A 58 3.42 9.68 9.31
CA GLY A 58 3.38 8.27 9.67
C GLY A 58 2.25 7.88 10.61
N VAL A 59 1.15 8.62 10.58
CA VAL A 59 0.04 8.40 11.50
C VAL A 59 -0.55 7.01 11.36
N LEU A 60 -0.83 6.60 10.12
CA LEU A 60 -1.43 5.28 9.89
C LEU A 60 -0.43 4.16 10.08
N THR A 61 0.81 4.36 9.64
CA THR A 61 1.87 3.38 9.84
C THR A 61 2.04 3.07 11.32
N THR A 62 2.06 4.12 12.14
CA THR A 62 2.17 3.95 13.59
C THR A 62 0.96 3.24 14.17
N LYS A 63 -0.22 3.62 13.71
CA LYS A 63 -1.46 3.04 14.21
C LYS A 63 -1.52 1.53 13.95
N PHE A 64 -1.18 1.12 12.73
CA PHE A 64 -1.21 -0.30 12.36
C PHE A 64 0.01 -1.07 12.84
N GLY A 65 1.12 -0.38 13.11
CA GLY A 65 2.29 -0.98 13.75
C GLY A 65 3.18 -1.79 12.83
N PHE A 66 3.02 -1.70 11.50
CA PHE A 66 3.95 -2.40 10.62
C PHE A 66 5.24 -1.60 10.44
N GLU A 67 6.30 -2.30 10.08
CA GLU A 67 7.64 -1.71 9.98
C GLU A 67 8.22 -1.75 8.57
N HIS A 68 7.64 -2.56 7.69
CA HIS A 68 8.19 -2.73 6.34
C HIS A 68 7.09 -2.59 5.30
N THR A 69 7.46 -2.08 4.13
CA THR A 69 6.55 -1.97 2.99
C THR A 69 7.07 -2.82 1.83
N PRO A 70 6.23 -3.27 0.93
CA PRO A 70 4.79 -3.02 0.88
C PRO A 70 4.08 -3.67 2.04
N ALA A 71 3.01 -3.02 2.51
CA ALA A 71 2.15 -3.61 3.51
C ALA A 71 0.72 -3.59 2.99
N ARG A 72 -0.03 -4.63 3.33
CA ARG A 72 -1.42 -4.73 2.92
C ARG A 72 -2.28 -4.96 4.15
N ILE A 73 -3.28 -4.11 4.32
CA ILE A 73 -4.20 -4.20 5.44
C ILE A 73 -5.56 -4.60 4.89
N THR A 74 -6.05 -5.74 5.33
CA THR A 74 -7.38 -6.21 4.94
C THR A 74 -8.20 -6.46 6.18
N ARG A 75 -9.52 -6.47 6.00
CA ARG A 75 -10.43 -6.79 7.09
C ARG A 75 -11.04 -8.15 6.82
N ASP A 76 -10.94 -9.01 7.80
CA ASP A 76 -11.56 -10.34 7.77
C ASP A 76 -12.55 -10.40 8.95
N GLY A 77 -13.80 -10.08 8.67
CA GLY A 77 -14.81 -9.97 9.71
C GLY A 77 -14.47 -8.83 10.66
N ARG A 78 -14.21 -9.14 11.91
CA ARG A 78 -13.86 -8.15 12.93
C ARG A 78 -12.36 -7.96 13.10
N VAL A 79 -11.58 -8.73 12.37
CA VAL A 79 -10.14 -8.77 12.54
C VAL A 79 -9.48 -8.03 11.39
N LEU A 80 -8.50 -7.19 11.72
CA LEU A 80 -7.64 -6.59 10.71
C LEU A 80 -6.45 -7.50 10.48
N LYS A 81 -6.20 -7.81 9.24
CA LYS A 81 -5.05 -8.59 8.84
C LYS A 81 -4.00 -7.65 8.28
N ILE A 82 -2.83 -7.64 8.88
CA ILE A 82 -1.73 -6.77 8.47
C ILE A 82 -0.61 -7.65 7.93
N GLU A 83 -0.28 -7.44 6.66
CA GLU A 83 0.73 -8.25 5.99
C GLU A 83 1.85 -7.34 5.49
N GLU A 84 3.07 -7.67 5.86
CA GLU A 84 4.25 -7.06 5.25
C GLU A 84 4.70 -8.01 4.14
N ILE A 85 4.82 -7.50 2.93
CA ILE A 85 5.08 -8.33 1.75
C ILE A 85 6.57 -8.32 1.45
N PRO A 86 7.27 -9.44 1.65
CA PRO A 86 8.68 -9.47 1.31
C PRO A 86 8.83 -9.54 -0.21
N LEU A 87 9.66 -8.64 -0.76
CA LEU A 87 9.95 -8.64 -2.18
C LEU A 87 11.38 -9.09 -2.39
N PRO A 88 11.66 -9.78 -3.52
CA PRO A 88 13.04 -10.12 -3.85
C PRO A 88 13.85 -8.85 -4.03
N GLU A 89 15.10 -8.88 -3.58
CA GLU A 89 15.99 -7.76 -3.85
C GLU A 89 16.21 -7.64 -5.35
N VAL A 90 16.17 -6.39 -5.81
CA VAL A 90 16.45 -6.12 -7.21
C VAL A 90 17.96 -6.00 -7.36
N SER A 91 18.51 -6.86 -8.19
CA SER A 91 19.93 -6.82 -8.50
C SER A 91 20.23 -5.59 -9.36
N GLN A 92 21.25 -4.87 -9.01
CA GLN A 92 21.61 -3.65 -9.74
C GLN A 92 22.61 -3.92 -10.84
#